data_1fa88c33d222e66b0fac06a95e0b1fde
#
_entry.id   1fa88c33d222e66b0fac06a95e0b1fde
#
_cell.length_a   1.000
_cell.length_b   1.000
_cell.length_c   1.000
_cell.angle_alpha   90.00
_cell.angle_beta   90.00
_cell.angle_gamma   90.00
#
_symmetry.space_group_name_H-M   'P 1'
#
loop_
_entity.id
_entity.type
_entity.pdbx_description
1 polymer ?
#
loop_
_entity_poly.entity_id
_entity_poly.type
_entity_poly.pdbx_seq_one_letter_code
_entity_poly.pdbx_strand_id
1 'polypeptide(L)'
;ENIFIQLQESVRGQDVYVVQSMCPPVHDNIFELLIMIDTFKRDSAGRVNVVIPYLAYSRSDKKDQPRVGIASRMLANIIETAGADRYITIDLHAGQIQGFYNIPGDALTAFHLLSDYVMEKHIEDLVVVSTDLGFAKKSRNWAEKLGTPLVIIEKRRTGNDARSEAL
;
A
#
# COMPACT_ATOMS: atom_id res chain seq x y z
N GLU A 1 14.21 5.65 -20.98
CA GLU A 1 14.60 4.26 -21.35
C GLU A 1 13.35 3.39 -21.32
N ASN A 2 13.16 2.49 -22.31
CA ASN A 2 11.96 1.65 -22.38
C ASN A 2 12.18 0.40 -21.52
N ILE A 3 11.17 0.03 -20.73
CA ILE A 3 11.16 -1.24 -19.99
C ILE A 3 10.80 -2.36 -20.97
N PHE A 4 11.58 -3.43 -20.97
CA PHE A 4 11.34 -4.64 -21.75
C PHE A 4 11.24 -5.85 -20.82
N ILE A 5 10.17 -6.63 -20.96
CA ILE A 5 9.93 -7.84 -20.16
C ILE A 5 9.74 -9.03 -21.09
N GLN A 6 10.42 -10.12 -20.81
CA GLN A 6 10.30 -11.39 -21.53
C GLN A 6 10.18 -12.53 -20.52
N LEU A 7 9.15 -13.34 -20.65
CA LEU A 7 9.00 -14.57 -19.86
C LEU A 7 10.01 -15.61 -20.32
N GLN A 8 10.63 -16.31 -19.38
CA GLN A 8 11.57 -17.41 -19.67
C GLN A 8 10.83 -18.72 -19.95
N GLU A 9 9.63 -18.86 -19.39
CA GLU A 9 8.77 -20.03 -19.55
C GLU A 9 7.33 -19.59 -19.78
N SER A 10 6.53 -20.44 -20.43
CA SER A 10 5.11 -20.16 -20.64
C SER A 10 4.32 -20.30 -19.33
N VAL A 11 3.43 -19.35 -19.10
CA VAL A 11 2.51 -19.35 -17.96
C VAL A 11 1.07 -19.66 -18.36
N ARG A 12 0.87 -20.23 -19.54
CA ARG A 12 -0.46 -20.53 -20.08
C ARG A 12 -1.30 -21.37 -19.12
N GLY A 13 -2.47 -20.85 -18.76
CA GLY A 13 -3.42 -21.49 -17.86
C GLY A 13 -3.00 -21.51 -16.38
N GLN A 14 -1.85 -20.93 -16.04
CA GLN A 14 -1.34 -20.89 -14.67
C GLN A 14 -1.92 -19.73 -13.85
N ASP A 15 -1.98 -19.91 -12.55
CA ASP A 15 -2.19 -18.83 -11.59
C ASP A 15 -0.84 -18.14 -11.33
N VAL A 16 -0.71 -16.89 -11.79
CA VAL A 16 0.52 -16.09 -11.67
C VAL A 16 0.40 -15.13 -10.50
N TYR A 17 1.48 -15.00 -9.73
CA TYR A 17 1.63 -13.99 -8.67
C TYR A 17 2.78 -13.06 -9.04
N VAL A 18 2.43 -11.79 -9.28
CA VAL A 18 3.40 -10.73 -9.58
C VAL A 18 3.63 -9.90 -8.33
N VAL A 19 4.86 -9.87 -7.83
CA VAL A 19 5.22 -9.08 -6.64
C VAL A 19 5.99 -7.85 -7.08
N GLN A 20 5.39 -6.67 -6.90
CA GLN A 20 6.00 -5.39 -7.25
C GLN A 20 5.64 -4.31 -6.24
N SER A 21 6.63 -3.78 -5.54
CA SER A 21 6.45 -2.63 -4.66
C SER A 21 6.53 -1.33 -5.45
N MET A 22 5.66 -0.37 -5.13
CA MET A 22 5.65 0.95 -5.78
C MET A 22 6.49 1.99 -5.01
N CYS A 23 7.63 1.55 -4.42
CA CYS A 23 8.61 2.45 -3.82
C CYS A 23 9.31 3.30 -4.90
N PRO A 24 10.08 4.35 -4.54
CA PRO A 24 10.88 5.08 -5.53
C PRO A 24 11.89 4.15 -6.26
N PRO A 25 11.98 4.27 -7.59
CA PRO A 25 11.30 5.20 -8.48
C PRO A 25 9.85 4.76 -8.78
N VAL A 26 8.89 5.54 -8.23
CA VAL A 26 7.47 5.15 -8.17
C VAL A 26 6.87 4.87 -9.56
N HIS A 27 7.10 5.77 -10.50
CA HIS A 27 6.47 5.68 -11.82
C HIS A 27 7.02 4.53 -12.65
N ASP A 28 8.33 4.29 -12.56
CA ASP A 28 8.97 3.17 -13.25
C ASP A 28 8.44 1.84 -12.73
N ASN A 29 8.33 1.68 -11.41
CA ASN A 29 7.80 0.47 -10.78
C ASN A 29 6.31 0.25 -11.11
N ILE A 30 5.52 1.31 -11.23
CA ILE A 30 4.13 1.20 -11.69
C ILE A 30 4.09 0.70 -13.14
N PHE A 31 4.86 1.34 -14.04
CA PHE A 31 4.90 0.93 -15.45
C PHE A 31 5.42 -0.50 -15.63
N GLU A 32 6.45 -0.88 -14.88
CA GLU A 32 6.97 -2.24 -14.88
C GLU A 32 5.88 -3.25 -14.50
N LEU A 33 5.12 -2.98 -13.42
CA LEU A 33 3.99 -3.81 -13.03
C LEU A 33 2.95 -3.94 -14.15
N LEU A 34 2.58 -2.83 -14.79
CA LEU A 34 1.57 -2.84 -15.86
C LEU A 34 2.03 -3.66 -17.07
N ILE A 35 3.31 -3.55 -17.46
CA ILE A 35 3.89 -4.33 -18.55
C ILE A 35 3.94 -5.80 -18.17
N MET A 36 4.30 -6.16 -16.93
CA MET A 36 4.27 -7.56 -16.46
C MET A 36 2.87 -8.14 -16.56
N ILE A 37 1.85 -7.42 -16.07
CA ILE A 37 0.45 -7.89 -16.15
C ILE A 37 0.04 -8.14 -17.60
N ASP A 38 0.28 -7.20 -18.52
CA ASP A 38 -0.04 -7.34 -19.94
C ASP A 38 0.71 -8.54 -20.57
N THR A 39 1.98 -8.71 -20.23
CA THR A 39 2.80 -9.83 -20.70
C THR A 39 2.22 -11.17 -20.28
N PHE A 40 1.83 -11.34 -19.02
CA PHE A 40 1.20 -12.57 -18.54
C PHE A 40 -0.16 -12.82 -19.19
N LYS A 41 -0.98 -11.80 -19.37
CA LYS A 41 -2.28 -11.95 -20.06
C LYS A 41 -2.09 -12.36 -21.53
N ARG A 42 -1.08 -11.82 -22.23
CA ARG A 42 -0.76 -12.21 -23.61
C ARG A 42 -0.22 -13.62 -23.72
N ASP A 43 0.50 -14.11 -22.71
CA ASP A 43 0.88 -15.54 -22.65
C ASP A 43 -0.25 -16.45 -22.16
N SER A 44 -1.47 -15.93 -22.03
CA SER A 44 -2.67 -16.67 -21.63
C SER A 44 -2.62 -17.24 -20.21
N ALA A 45 -2.05 -16.50 -19.25
CA ALA A 45 -2.18 -16.83 -17.83
C ALA A 45 -3.65 -17.04 -17.45
N GLY A 46 -3.94 -18.04 -16.64
CA GLY A 46 -5.28 -18.32 -16.16
C GLY A 46 -5.79 -17.25 -15.20
N ARG A 47 -4.93 -16.79 -14.31
CA ARG A 47 -5.19 -15.70 -13.38
C ARG A 47 -3.90 -14.92 -13.11
N VAL A 48 -4.00 -13.58 -13.07
CA VAL A 48 -2.90 -12.69 -12.70
C VAL A 48 -3.23 -12.02 -11.36
N ASN A 49 -2.54 -12.44 -10.30
CA ASN A 49 -2.64 -11.90 -8.96
C ASN A 49 -1.50 -10.89 -8.73
N VAL A 50 -1.82 -9.64 -8.47
CA VAL A 50 -0.81 -8.62 -8.21
C VAL A 50 -0.61 -8.42 -6.73
N VAL A 51 0.62 -8.60 -6.25
CA VAL A 51 1.03 -8.38 -4.86
C VAL A 51 1.79 -7.07 -4.80
N ILE A 52 1.19 -6.07 -4.19
CA ILE A 52 1.72 -4.70 -4.12
C ILE A 52 1.94 -4.36 -2.64
N PRO A 53 3.11 -4.71 -2.05
CA PRO A 53 3.36 -4.48 -0.63
C PRO A 53 3.23 -3.02 -0.22
N TYR A 54 3.70 -2.10 -1.07
CA TYR A 54 3.46 -0.66 -0.92
C TYR A 54 2.68 -0.12 -2.12
N LEU A 55 1.44 0.31 -1.86
CA LEU A 55 0.57 0.90 -2.87
C LEU A 55 0.79 2.42 -2.91
N ALA A 56 1.42 2.90 -3.98
CA ALA A 56 1.61 4.32 -4.20
C ALA A 56 0.28 5.06 -4.38
N TYR A 57 0.29 6.38 -4.23
CA TYR A 57 -0.89 7.24 -4.34
C TYR A 57 -2.04 6.95 -3.37
N SER A 58 -1.89 6.01 -2.44
CA SER A 58 -2.93 5.67 -1.47
C SER A 58 -3.38 6.86 -0.58
N ARG A 59 -2.53 7.90 -0.44
CA ARG A 59 -2.91 9.15 0.26
C ARG A 59 -3.85 10.05 -0.54
N SER A 60 -3.93 9.87 -1.86
CA SER A 60 -4.85 10.61 -2.75
C SER A 60 -6.14 9.82 -2.95
N ASP A 61 -6.81 9.49 -1.84
CA ASP A 61 -8.01 8.67 -1.77
C ASP A 61 -9.32 9.48 -1.76
N LYS A 62 -9.21 10.79 -1.70
CA LYS A 62 -10.34 11.73 -1.68
C LYS A 62 -9.94 13.08 -2.25
N LYS A 63 -10.95 13.88 -2.57
CA LYS A 63 -10.76 15.30 -2.89
C LYS A 63 -10.72 16.10 -1.59
N ASP A 64 -9.54 16.52 -1.19
CA ASP A 64 -9.30 17.39 -0.04
C ASP A 64 -9.29 18.89 -0.43
N GLN A 65 -9.20 19.17 -1.73
CA GLN A 65 -9.23 20.52 -2.30
C GLN A 65 -10.07 20.55 -3.58
N PRO A 66 -10.55 21.74 -4.00
CA PRO A 66 -11.19 21.90 -5.30
C PRO A 66 -10.24 21.57 -6.45
N ARG A 67 -10.76 20.95 -7.51
CA ARG A 67 -10.07 20.70 -8.79
C ARG A 67 -8.89 19.73 -8.70
N VAL A 68 -8.84 18.87 -7.69
CA VAL A 68 -7.86 17.78 -7.58
C VAL A 68 -8.48 16.45 -8.01
N GLY A 69 -7.65 15.54 -8.49
CA GLY A 69 -8.04 14.16 -8.82
C GLY A 69 -8.02 13.24 -7.61
N ILE A 70 -8.51 12.00 -7.80
CA ILE A 70 -8.37 10.90 -6.86
C ILE A 70 -7.41 9.88 -7.49
N ALA A 71 -6.09 10.11 -7.31
CA ALA A 71 -5.07 9.32 -7.98
C ALA A 71 -5.09 7.84 -7.56
N SER A 72 -5.49 7.55 -6.32
CA SER A 72 -5.66 6.17 -5.83
C SER A 72 -6.73 5.41 -6.65
N ARG A 73 -7.85 6.04 -6.97
CA ARG A 73 -8.88 5.43 -7.84
C ARG A 73 -8.39 5.26 -9.28
N MET A 74 -7.69 6.27 -9.82
CA MET A 74 -7.11 6.18 -11.15
C MET A 74 -6.15 5.00 -11.25
N LEU A 75 -5.26 4.83 -10.27
CA LEU A 75 -4.29 3.74 -10.26
C LEU A 75 -4.99 2.37 -10.20
N ALA A 76 -6.03 2.23 -9.38
CA ALA A 76 -6.84 1.01 -9.33
C ALA A 76 -7.41 0.66 -10.72
N ASN A 77 -8.01 1.64 -11.40
CA ASN A 77 -8.56 1.44 -12.75
C ASN A 77 -7.48 1.03 -13.76
N ILE A 78 -6.27 1.60 -13.69
CA ILE A 78 -5.17 1.28 -14.61
C ILE A 78 -4.70 -0.16 -14.38
N ILE A 79 -4.53 -0.60 -13.12
CA ILE A 79 -4.15 -1.96 -12.79
C ILE A 79 -5.18 -2.97 -13.29
N GLU A 80 -6.47 -2.70 -13.09
CA GLU A 80 -7.56 -3.54 -13.60
C GLU A 80 -7.56 -3.58 -15.13
N THR A 81 -7.42 -2.43 -15.78
CA THR A 81 -7.39 -2.31 -17.25
C THR A 81 -6.20 -3.06 -17.85
N ALA A 82 -5.06 -3.08 -17.17
CA ALA A 82 -3.90 -3.87 -17.58
C ALA A 82 -4.16 -5.39 -17.56
N GLY A 83 -5.18 -5.84 -16.79
CA GLY A 83 -5.62 -7.23 -16.78
C GLY A 83 -5.37 -7.97 -15.46
N ALA A 84 -5.14 -7.27 -14.35
CA ALA A 84 -5.09 -7.92 -13.04
C ALA A 84 -6.45 -8.53 -12.69
N ASP A 85 -6.46 -9.78 -12.21
CA ASP A 85 -7.67 -10.49 -11.78
C ASP A 85 -7.88 -10.40 -10.26
N ARG A 86 -6.83 -10.12 -9.49
CA ARG A 86 -6.85 -9.95 -8.03
C ARG A 86 -5.70 -9.08 -7.59
N TYR A 87 -5.87 -8.32 -6.50
CA TYR A 87 -4.76 -7.60 -5.85
C TYR A 87 -4.59 -8.02 -4.40
N ILE A 88 -3.35 -7.92 -3.91
CA ILE A 88 -2.97 -8.10 -2.50
C ILE A 88 -2.08 -6.92 -2.14
N THR A 89 -2.37 -6.27 -1.03
CA THR A 89 -1.56 -5.14 -0.53
C THR A 89 -1.42 -5.20 0.99
N ILE A 90 -0.51 -4.40 1.55
CA ILE A 90 -0.23 -4.39 2.99
C ILE A 90 -0.42 -2.98 3.53
N ASP A 91 -1.12 -2.87 4.66
CA ASP A 91 -1.31 -1.63 5.43
C ASP A 91 -1.74 -0.42 4.59
N LEU A 92 -2.92 -0.52 3.97
CA LEU A 92 -3.52 0.59 3.24
C LEU A 92 -3.59 1.87 4.07
N HIS A 93 -3.33 3.00 3.42
CA HIS A 93 -3.49 4.33 4.04
C HIS A 93 -4.90 4.52 4.61
N ALA A 94 -5.93 4.07 3.89
CA ALA A 94 -7.32 4.14 4.30
C ALA A 94 -8.09 2.92 3.77
N GLY A 95 -8.95 2.35 4.61
CA GLY A 95 -9.69 1.11 4.28
C GLY A 95 -10.64 1.24 3.10
N GLN A 96 -11.19 2.44 2.85
CA GLN A 96 -12.09 2.73 1.73
C GLN A 96 -11.44 2.56 0.35
N ILE A 97 -10.11 2.54 0.25
CA ILE A 97 -9.38 2.30 -1.00
C ILE A 97 -9.75 0.93 -1.60
N GLN A 98 -10.10 -0.05 -0.76
CA GLN A 98 -10.58 -1.35 -1.23
C GLN A 98 -11.82 -1.22 -2.13
N GLY A 99 -12.68 -0.23 -1.87
CA GLY A 99 -13.84 0.08 -2.71
C GLY A 99 -13.51 0.74 -4.06
N PHE A 100 -12.24 1.04 -4.34
CA PHE A 100 -11.82 1.58 -5.63
C PHE A 100 -11.56 0.50 -6.68
N TYR A 101 -11.37 -0.73 -6.22
CA TYR A 101 -11.17 -1.89 -7.08
C TYR A 101 -12.49 -2.60 -7.36
N ASN A 102 -12.71 -3.02 -8.61
CA ASN A 102 -13.83 -3.90 -8.99
C ASN A 102 -13.40 -5.37 -9.00
N ILE A 103 -12.10 -5.64 -8.93
CA ILE A 103 -11.54 -6.98 -8.78
C ILE A 103 -11.41 -7.34 -7.27
N PRO A 104 -11.46 -8.64 -6.92
CA PRO A 104 -11.23 -9.07 -5.55
C PRO A 104 -9.86 -8.63 -5.04
N GLY A 105 -9.76 -8.32 -3.75
CA GLY A 105 -8.48 -7.96 -3.17
C GLY A 105 -8.40 -8.19 -1.67
N ASP A 106 -7.17 -8.38 -1.18
CA ASP A 106 -6.83 -8.52 0.22
C ASP A 106 -5.96 -7.37 0.69
N ALA A 107 -6.43 -6.65 1.69
CA ALA A 107 -5.63 -5.68 2.42
C ALA A 107 -5.12 -6.33 3.71
N LEU A 108 -3.89 -6.82 3.66
CA LEU A 108 -3.22 -7.44 4.79
C LEU A 108 -2.65 -6.40 5.75
N THR A 109 -2.21 -6.83 6.92
CA THR A 109 -1.48 -5.99 7.86
C THR A 109 -0.19 -6.65 8.31
N ALA A 110 0.87 -5.86 8.38
CA ALA A 110 2.16 -6.26 8.96
C ALA A 110 2.20 -6.12 10.50
N PHE A 111 1.09 -5.67 11.11
CA PHE A 111 1.02 -5.37 12.54
C PHE A 111 1.56 -6.51 13.42
N HIS A 112 1.08 -7.74 13.21
CA HIS A 112 1.49 -8.87 14.03
C HIS A 112 2.97 -9.22 13.85
N LEU A 113 3.43 -9.30 12.59
CA LEU A 113 4.83 -9.57 12.28
C LEU A 113 5.77 -8.54 12.90
N LEU A 114 5.45 -7.26 12.75
CA LEU A 114 6.28 -6.17 13.27
C LEU A 114 6.21 -6.07 14.79
N SER A 115 5.04 -6.28 15.41
CA SER A 115 4.92 -6.26 16.86
C SER A 115 5.69 -7.41 17.52
N ASP A 116 5.62 -8.61 16.96
CA ASP A 116 6.36 -9.76 17.46
C ASP A 116 7.87 -9.53 17.33
N TYR A 117 8.34 -8.97 16.20
CA TYR A 117 9.74 -8.58 16.03
C TYR A 117 10.22 -7.55 17.08
N VAL A 118 9.39 -6.54 17.40
CA VAL A 118 9.73 -5.55 18.44
C VAL A 118 9.79 -6.23 19.82
N MET A 119 8.86 -7.13 20.13
CA MET A 119 8.86 -7.87 21.41
C MET A 119 10.13 -8.72 21.59
N GLU A 120 10.60 -9.37 20.53
CA GLU A 120 11.84 -10.16 20.54
C GLU A 120 13.11 -9.34 20.83
N LYS A 121 13.06 -8.01 20.60
CA LYS A 121 14.22 -7.11 20.88
C LYS A 121 14.41 -6.82 22.36
N HIS A 122 13.42 -7.09 23.22
CA HIS A 122 13.48 -6.83 24.67
C HIS A 122 13.96 -5.41 25.01
N ILE A 123 13.41 -4.40 24.32
CA ILE A 123 13.79 -3.00 24.51
C ILE A 123 13.29 -2.51 25.87
N GLU A 124 14.20 -2.07 26.73
CA GLU A 124 13.88 -1.46 28.01
C GLU A 124 13.19 -0.09 27.82
N ASP A 125 12.28 0.28 28.73
CA ASP A 125 11.56 1.57 28.74
C ASP A 125 10.87 1.93 27.41
N LEU A 126 10.39 0.90 26.70
CA LEU A 126 9.71 1.08 25.40
C LEU A 126 8.43 1.89 25.57
N VAL A 127 8.22 2.88 24.69
CA VAL A 127 7.00 3.71 24.61
C VAL A 127 6.52 3.74 23.16
N VAL A 128 5.22 3.57 22.96
CA VAL A 128 4.60 3.76 21.65
C VAL A 128 4.20 5.22 21.51
N VAL A 129 4.62 5.85 20.41
CA VAL A 129 4.29 7.25 20.09
C VAL A 129 3.41 7.31 18.85
N SER A 130 2.20 7.85 19.01
CA SER A 130 1.35 8.20 17.86
C SER A 130 1.77 9.54 17.29
N THR A 131 2.08 9.56 16.00
CA THR A 131 2.57 10.76 15.31
C THR A 131 1.51 11.82 15.04
N ASP A 132 0.23 11.47 15.18
CA ASP A 132 -0.92 12.35 15.07
C ASP A 132 -2.19 11.69 15.65
N LEU A 133 -3.25 12.49 15.80
CA LEU A 133 -4.53 12.02 16.32
C LEU A 133 -5.23 11.01 15.40
N GLY A 134 -5.03 11.12 14.09
CA GLY A 134 -5.61 10.18 13.09
C GLY A 134 -5.08 8.76 13.23
N PHE A 135 -3.86 8.61 13.74
CA PHE A 135 -3.23 7.31 13.94
C PHE A 135 -3.41 6.75 15.37
N ALA A 136 -4.01 7.52 16.28
CA ALA A 136 -4.11 7.17 17.70
C ALA A 136 -4.76 5.80 17.96
N LYS A 137 -5.80 5.42 17.19
CA LYS A 137 -6.45 4.12 17.33
C LYS A 137 -5.49 2.96 16.99
N LYS A 138 -4.75 3.07 15.90
CA LYS A 138 -3.75 2.05 15.53
C LYS A 138 -2.61 1.99 16.53
N SER A 139 -2.12 3.15 16.99
CA SER A 139 -1.06 3.23 18.01
C SER A 139 -1.49 2.62 19.36
N ARG A 140 -2.78 2.73 19.72
CA ARG A 140 -3.32 2.05 20.91
C ARG A 140 -3.20 0.53 20.79
N ASN A 141 -3.57 -0.05 19.65
CA ASN A 141 -3.42 -1.49 19.43
C ASN A 141 -1.96 -1.93 19.57
N TRP A 142 -1.01 -1.09 19.11
CA TRP A 142 0.43 -1.34 19.29
C TRP A 142 0.83 -1.31 20.77
N ALA A 143 0.41 -0.30 21.51
CA ALA A 143 0.71 -0.17 22.93
C ALA A 143 0.14 -1.34 23.74
N GLU A 144 -1.09 -1.75 23.45
CA GLU A 144 -1.74 -2.90 24.08
C GLU A 144 -0.99 -4.21 23.77
N LYS A 145 -0.63 -4.46 22.50
CA LYS A 145 0.10 -5.67 22.08
C LYS A 145 1.50 -5.74 22.71
N LEU A 146 2.19 -4.61 22.84
CA LEU A 146 3.54 -4.52 23.39
C LEU A 146 3.57 -4.36 24.93
N GLY A 147 2.42 -4.12 25.56
CA GLY A 147 2.33 -3.88 27.01
C GLY A 147 3.02 -2.58 27.45
N THR A 148 2.98 -1.51 26.64
CA THR A 148 3.74 -0.29 26.86
C THR A 148 2.85 0.95 26.95
N PRO A 149 3.33 2.05 27.55
CA PRO A 149 2.63 3.32 27.50
C PRO A 149 2.43 3.85 26.09
N LEU A 150 1.36 4.66 25.91
CA LEU A 150 1.07 5.37 24.66
C LEU A 150 1.19 6.87 24.86
N VAL A 151 1.94 7.54 24.01
CA VAL A 151 2.00 8.99 23.90
C VAL A 151 1.42 9.42 22.54
N ILE A 152 0.62 10.49 22.53
CA ILE A 152 0.02 11.02 21.29
C ILE A 152 0.56 12.43 21.07
N ILE A 153 1.12 12.67 19.87
CA ILE A 153 1.56 13.99 19.43
C ILE A 153 0.41 14.65 18.68
N GLU A 154 0.00 15.83 19.11
CA GLU A 154 -0.94 16.64 18.33
C GLU A 154 -0.18 17.45 17.28
N LYS A 155 -0.59 17.29 16.01
CA LYS A 155 -0.09 18.09 14.89
C LYS A 155 -1.11 19.14 14.51
N ARG A 156 -0.74 20.41 14.56
CA ARG A 156 -1.51 21.50 13.96
C ARG A 156 -0.94 21.85 12.60
N ARG A 157 -1.81 21.87 11.58
CA ARG A 157 -1.45 22.42 10.27
C ARG A 157 -1.59 23.94 10.35
N THR A 158 -0.48 24.66 10.17
CA THR A 158 -0.42 26.13 10.25
C THR A 158 -0.72 26.84 8.92
N GLY A 159 -1.06 26.06 7.86
CA GLY A 159 -1.39 26.59 6.53
C GLY A 159 -1.66 25.47 5.52
N ASN A 160 -1.86 25.86 4.25
CA ASN A 160 -2.01 24.93 3.13
C ASN A 160 -0.69 24.26 2.70
N ASP A 161 0.42 24.60 3.33
CA ASP A 161 1.73 24.00 3.08
C ASP A 161 1.84 22.65 3.80
N ALA A 162 2.70 21.77 3.27
CA ALA A 162 3.01 20.46 3.88
C ALA A 162 3.71 20.57 5.25
N ARG A 163 3.89 21.78 5.77
CA ARG A 163 4.50 22.06 7.07
C ARG A 163 3.48 21.83 8.18
N SER A 164 3.88 21.05 9.18
CA SER A 164 3.11 20.82 10.40
C SER A 164 4.01 21.04 11.60
N GLU A 165 3.51 21.70 12.64
CA GLU A 165 4.19 21.83 13.92
C GLU A 165 3.67 20.76 14.88
N ALA A 166 4.57 20.14 15.64
CA ALA A 166 4.22 19.27 16.75
C ALA A 166 4.04 20.13 18.01
N LEU A 167 2.96 19.90 18.75
CA LEU A 167 2.66 20.49 20.06
C LEU A 167 2.86 19.44 21.13
#